data_d2117623d1e45e1b65d4c0fccd939a10
#
_entry.id   d2117623d1e45e1b65d4c0fccd939a10
#
_cell.length_a   1.000
_cell.length_b   1.000
_cell.length_c   1.000
_cell.angle_alpha   90.00
_cell.angle_beta   90.00
_cell.angle_gamma   90.00
#
_symmetry.space_group_name_H-M   'P 1'
#
loop_
_entity.id
_entity.type
_entity.pdbx_description
1 polymer ?
#
loop_
_entity_poly.entity_id
_entity_poly.type
_entity_poly.pdbx_seq_one_letter_code
_entity_poly.pdbx_strand_id
1 'polypeptide(L)'
;MNFDLNDIPKLSDTDIEQVANDLLNDYENNSQWTLHCPIPVERIAEKHLGYHIEITDDDIYKDTEILGGIVFEDKVIQVNGSIENHDGRYSFTIAHELGHHCLHKELFQKLSMESDEHTKMCRETGEKPLTEQQADTFASYLLMPTKFVNKAYIKAFGDTNEVFDIGY
;
A
#
# COMPACT_ATOMS: atom_id res chain seq x y z
N MET A 1 24.21 2.48 16.64
CA MET A 1 23.54 3.76 16.37
C MET A 1 22.08 3.60 16.76
N ASN A 2 21.55 4.44 17.62
CA ASN A 2 20.11 4.39 17.87
C ASN A 2 19.43 4.96 16.64
N PHE A 3 18.52 4.19 16.02
CA PHE A 3 17.65 4.67 14.97
C PHE A 3 16.72 5.73 15.57
N ASP A 4 16.71 6.90 14.95
CA ASP A 4 15.77 7.96 15.34
C ASP A 4 14.57 7.89 14.38
N LEU A 5 13.33 7.95 14.91
CA LEU A 5 12.10 8.06 14.11
C LEU A 5 12.13 9.27 13.17
N ASN A 6 13.01 10.24 13.42
CA ASN A 6 13.29 11.36 12.52
C ASN A 6 14.04 10.98 11.24
N ASP A 7 14.61 9.76 11.17
CA ASP A 7 15.31 9.27 9.98
C ASP A 7 14.36 8.71 8.92
N ILE A 8 13.05 8.59 9.23
CA ILE A 8 12.04 8.18 8.26
C ILE A 8 11.86 9.31 7.23
N PRO A 9 12.10 9.05 5.92
CA PRO A 9 11.92 10.05 4.90
C PRO A 9 10.48 10.58 4.87
N LYS A 10 10.31 11.90 4.95
CA LYS A 10 9.00 12.54 4.74
C LYS A 10 8.76 12.66 3.24
N LEU A 11 8.01 11.71 2.69
CA LEU A 11 7.59 11.72 1.30
C LEU A 11 6.36 12.62 1.13
N SER A 12 6.33 13.41 0.06
CA SER A 12 5.11 14.12 -0.32
C SER A 12 4.11 13.17 -0.99
N ASP A 13 2.83 13.56 -0.99
CA ASP A 13 1.79 12.79 -1.69
C ASP A 13 2.13 12.56 -3.16
N THR A 14 2.76 13.56 -3.83
CA THR A 14 3.22 13.46 -5.21
C THR A 14 4.33 12.41 -5.37
N ASP A 15 5.28 12.33 -4.42
CA ASP A 15 6.33 11.32 -4.47
C ASP A 15 5.73 9.92 -4.32
N ILE A 16 4.78 9.76 -3.39
CA ILE A 16 4.09 8.49 -3.13
C ILE A 16 3.25 8.07 -4.34
N GLU A 17 2.50 9.01 -4.94
CA GLU A 17 1.73 8.77 -6.17
C GLU A 17 2.65 8.33 -7.31
N GLN A 18 3.82 8.95 -7.45
CA GLN A 18 4.79 8.56 -8.47
C GLN A 18 5.25 7.12 -8.27
N VAL A 19 5.60 6.72 -7.05
CA VAL A 19 6.02 5.34 -6.75
C VAL A 19 4.91 4.34 -7.04
N ALA A 20 3.65 4.66 -6.70
CA ALA A 20 2.50 3.81 -7.03
C ALA A 20 2.31 3.67 -8.55
N ASN A 21 2.43 4.78 -9.30
CA ASN A 21 2.35 4.75 -10.76
C ASN A 21 3.50 3.98 -11.39
N ASP A 22 4.71 4.08 -10.84
CA ASP A 22 5.88 3.33 -11.32
C ASP A 22 5.67 1.83 -11.16
N LEU A 23 5.13 1.36 -10.03
CA LEU A 23 4.76 -0.04 -9.84
C LEU A 23 3.73 -0.50 -10.88
N LEU A 24 2.69 0.29 -11.13
CA LEU A 24 1.66 -0.05 -12.13
C LEU A 24 2.23 -0.11 -13.54
N ASN A 25 3.10 0.85 -13.90
CA ASN A 25 3.75 0.88 -15.21
C ASN A 25 4.73 -0.30 -15.38
N ASP A 26 5.48 -0.64 -14.33
CA ASP A 26 6.37 -1.78 -14.34
C ASP A 26 5.60 -3.10 -14.50
N TYR A 27 4.46 -3.24 -13.81
CA TYR A 27 3.57 -4.37 -13.99
C TYR A 27 3.01 -4.47 -15.42
N GLU A 28 2.54 -3.36 -16.03
CA GLU A 28 2.06 -3.36 -17.42
C GLU A 28 3.15 -3.72 -18.42
N ASN A 29 4.37 -3.19 -18.23
CA ASN A 29 5.49 -3.40 -19.16
C ASN A 29 6.07 -4.82 -19.10
N ASN A 30 6.05 -5.44 -17.91
CA ASN A 30 6.67 -6.75 -17.67
C ASN A 30 5.65 -7.90 -17.60
N SER A 31 4.37 -7.62 -17.78
CA SER A 31 3.33 -8.64 -17.81
C SER A 31 2.63 -8.68 -19.17
N GLN A 32 1.99 -9.82 -19.45
CA GLN A 32 1.12 -9.95 -20.63
C GLN A 32 -0.30 -9.40 -20.38
N TRP A 33 -0.50 -8.75 -19.24
CA TRP A 33 -1.81 -8.30 -18.78
C TRP A 33 -1.94 -6.78 -18.88
N THR A 34 -3.01 -6.33 -19.50
CA THR A 34 -3.36 -4.90 -19.49
C THR A 34 -3.97 -4.52 -18.15
N LEU A 35 -3.53 -3.40 -17.60
CA LEU A 35 -4.07 -2.87 -16.37
C LEU A 35 -5.51 -2.38 -16.56
N HIS A 36 -6.40 -2.75 -15.65
CA HIS A 36 -7.80 -2.36 -15.63
C HIS A 36 -8.29 -2.15 -14.20
N CYS A 37 -9.40 -1.44 -14.03
CA CYS A 37 -10.10 -1.34 -12.74
C CYS A 37 -11.15 -2.46 -12.60
N PRO A 38 -11.27 -3.06 -11.41
CA PRO A 38 -10.43 -2.82 -10.21
C PRO A 38 -8.99 -3.27 -10.42
N ILE A 39 -8.05 -2.58 -9.75
CA ILE A 39 -6.61 -2.90 -9.83
C ILE A 39 -6.36 -4.30 -9.24
N PRO A 40 -5.70 -5.21 -9.98
CA PRO A 40 -5.50 -6.59 -9.54
C PRO A 40 -4.32 -6.72 -8.55
N VAL A 41 -4.47 -6.16 -7.35
CA VAL A 41 -3.38 -6.06 -6.35
C VAL A 41 -2.81 -7.41 -5.94
N GLU A 42 -3.63 -8.46 -5.81
CA GLU A 42 -3.17 -9.83 -5.56
C GLU A 42 -2.21 -10.31 -6.65
N ARG A 43 -2.60 -10.11 -7.90
CA ARG A 43 -1.76 -10.52 -9.04
C ARG A 43 -0.47 -9.71 -9.09
N ILE A 44 -0.51 -8.42 -8.76
CA ILE A 44 0.69 -7.59 -8.65
C ILE A 44 1.59 -8.15 -7.55
N ALA A 45 1.05 -8.45 -6.38
CA ALA A 45 1.79 -9.03 -5.27
C ALA A 45 2.40 -10.39 -5.66
N GLU A 46 1.58 -11.33 -6.16
CA GLU A 46 2.02 -12.71 -6.38
C GLU A 46 2.83 -12.90 -7.66
N LYS A 47 2.35 -12.36 -8.79
CA LYS A 47 2.94 -12.68 -10.11
C LYS A 47 4.01 -11.71 -10.55
N HIS A 48 3.99 -10.48 -10.03
CA HIS A 48 4.97 -9.46 -10.39
C HIS A 48 6.06 -9.32 -9.33
N LEU A 49 5.68 -9.21 -8.06
CA LEU A 49 6.63 -9.03 -6.95
C LEU A 49 7.05 -10.35 -6.27
N GLY A 50 6.33 -11.45 -6.55
CA GLY A 50 6.65 -12.79 -6.07
C GLY A 50 6.36 -13.02 -4.59
N TYR A 51 5.39 -12.29 -4.03
CA TYR A 51 4.88 -12.53 -2.69
C TYR A 51 3.89 -13.70 -2.68
N HIS A 52 3.81 -14.39 -1.57
CA HIS A 52 2.73 -15.31 -1.26
C HIS A 52 1.74 -14.62 -0.31
N ILE A 53 0.44 -14.71 -0.58
CA ILE A 53 -0.59 -14.15 0.29
C ILE A 53 -1.13 -15.26 1.16
N GLU A 54 -1.02 -15.08 2.48
CA GLU A 54 -1.52 -16.00 3.49
C GLU A 54 -2.68 -15.36 4.25
N ILE A 55 -3.82 -16.05 4.29
CA ILE A 55 -4.92 -15.67 5.17
C ILE A 55 -4.67 -16.33 6.51
N THR A 56 -4.52 -15.54 7.55
CA THR A 56 -4.23 -16.01 8.90
C THR A 56 -5.50 -16.13 9.71
N ASP A 57 -5.55 -17.12 10.61
CA ASP A 57 -6.64 -17.23 11.58
C ASP A 57 -6.65 -16.01 12.53
N ASP A 58 -7.83 -15.62 13.00
CA ASP A 58 -8.08 -14.42 13.81
C ASP A 58 -7.21 -14.32 15.09
N ASP A 59 -6.67 -15.44 15.57
CA ASP A 59 -5.90 -15.52 16.81
C ASP A 59 -4.43 -15.07 16.68
N ILE A 60 -3.87 -14.95 15.47
CA ILE A 60 -2.47 -14.54 15.27
C ILE A 60 -2.29 -13.07 15.62
N TYR A 61 -3.24 -12.25 15.23
CA TYR A 61 -3.29 -10.85 15.62
C TYR A 61 -4.20 -10.70 16.82
N LYS A 62 -3.62 -10.68 18.03
CA LYS A 62 -4.36 -10.42 19.29
C LYS A 62 -5.05 -9.06 19.29
N ASP A 63 -4.71 -8.21 18.35
CA ASP A 63 -5.28 -6.90 18.12
C ASP A 63 -6.11 -6.94 16.83
N THR A 64 -7.43 -6.83 16.99
CA THR A 64 -8.37 -6.84 15.85
C THR A 64 -8.24 -5.64 14.93
N GLU A 65 -7.42 -4.64 15.29
CA GLU A 65 -7.12 -3.49 14.44
C GLU A 65 -6.00 -3.79 13.44
N ILE A 66 -5.20 -4.86 13.66
CA ILE A 66 -4.16 -5.27 12.71
C ILE A 66 -4.81 -6.13 11.63
N LEU A 67 -4.88 -5.60 10.41
CA LEU A 67 -5.53 -6.25 9.28
C LEU A 67 -4.56 -7.06 8.40
N GLY A 68 -3.25 -6.81 8.49
CA GLY A 68 -2.24 -7.52 7.72
C GLY A 68 -0.82 -7.25 8.19
N GLY A 69 0.13 -7.82 7.48
CA GLY A 69 1.56 -7.63 7.71
C GLY A 69 2.40 -8.19 6.55
N ILE A 70 3.63 -7.69 6.40
CA ILE A 70 4.55 -8.13 5.36
C ILE A 70 5.84 -8.68 5.97
N VAL A 71 6.25 -9.86 5.49
CA VAL A 71 7.54 -10.50 5.79
C VAL A 71 8.40 -10.45 4.55
N PHE A 72 9.39 -9.55 4.54
CA PHE A 72 10.20 -9.28 3.35
C PHE A 72 11.12 -10.44 2.95
N GLU A 73 11.71 -11.12 3.94
CA GLU A 73 12.66 -12.23 3.73
C GLU A 73 11.95 -13.43 3.07
N ASP A 74 10.80 -13.80 3.61
CA ASP A 74 10.04 -14.96 3.14
C ASP A 74 9.13 -14.61 1.97
N LYS A 75 9.03 -13.33 1.63
CA LYS A 75 8.07 -12.80 0.62
C LYS A 75 6.64 -13.24 0.90
N VAL A 76 6.17 -13.01 2.11
CA VAL A 76 4.80 -13.31 2.54
C VAL A 76 4.07 -12.03 2.90
N ILE A 77 2.85 -11.88 2.42
CA ILE A 77 1.87 -10.90 2.89
C ILE A 77 0.81 -11.68 3.66
N GLN A 78 0.69 -11.39 4.94
CA GLN A 78 -0.33 -11.97 5.81
C GLN A 78 -1.55 -11.06 5.84
N VAL A 79 -2.73 -11.64 5.71
CA VAL A 79 -4.01 -10.92 5.79
C VAL A 79 -4.85 -11.57 6.88
N ASN A 80 -5.39 -10.76 7.78
CA ASN A 80 -6.27 -11.23 8.86
C ASN A 80 -7.55 -11.84 8.27
N GLY A 81 -7.88 -13.08 8.63
CA GLY A 81 -9.04 -13.82 8.14
C GLY A 81 -10.37 -13.12 8.40
N SER A 82 -10.44 -12.24 9.40
CA SER A 82 -11.65 -11.46 9.70
C SER A 82 -12.11 -10.58 8.54
N ILE A 83 -11.20 -10.23 7.61
CA ILE A 83 -11.52 -9.37 6.45
C ILE A 83 -11.58 -10.12 5.12
N GLU A 84 -11.39 -11.44 5.10
CA GLU A 84 -11.39 -12.25 3.86
C GLU A 84 -12.64 -12.02 2.99
N ASN A 85 -13.80 -11.87 3.62
CA ASN A 85 -15.08 -11.64 2.92
C ASN A 85 -15.40 -10.16 2.65
N HIS A 86 -14.43 -9.27 2.84
CA HIS A 86 -14.57 -7.83 2.61
C HIS A 86 -13.62 -7.36 1.50
N ASP A 87 -13.99 -7.57 0.24
CA ASP A 87 -13.16 -7.29 -0.95
C ASP A 87 -12.40 -5.96 -0.88
N GLY A 88 -13.06 -4.89 -0.46
CA GLY A 88 -12.46 -3.56 -0.37
C GLY A 88 -11.37 -3.48 0.71
N ARG A 89 -11.63 -4.05 1.90
CA ARG A 89 -10.64 -4.09 2.99
C ARG A 89 -9.49 -5.01 2.65
N TYR A 90 -9.79 -6.17 2.10
CA TYR A 90 -8.81 -7.15 1.67
C TYR A 90 -7.84 -6.54 0.64
N SER A 91 -8.38 -5.95 -0.42
CA SER A 91 -7.57 -5.29 -1.45
C SER A 91 -6.76 -4.12 -0.91
N PHE A 92 -7.35 -3.32 0.02
CA PHE A 92 -6.65 -2.21 0.65
C PHE A 92 -5.50 -2.70 1.53
N THR A 93 -5.70 -3.78 2.30
CA THR A 93 -4.64 -4.36 3.13
C THR A 93 -3.47 -4.83 2.28
N ILE A 94 -3.72 -5.58 1.20
CA ILE A 94 -2.64 -5.99 0.28
C ILE A 94 -1.92 -4.77 -0.30
N ALA A 95 -2.67 -3.77 -0.78
CA ALA A 95 -2.09 -2.56 -1.33
C ALA A 95 -1.25 -1.77 -0.31
N HIS A 96 -1.67 -1.76 0.96
CA HIS A 96 -0.94 -1.18 2.07
C HIS A 96 0.40 -1.89 2.31
N GLU A 97 0.40 -3.23 2.33
CA GLU A 97 1.62 -4.01 2.48
C GLU A 97 2.57 -3.84 1.27
N LEU A 98 2.03 -3.66 0.07
CA LEU A 98 2.83 -3.27 -1.09
C LEU A 98 3.42 -1.85 -0.94
N GLY A 99 2.74 -0.96 -0.23
CA GLY A 99 3.27 0.35 0.17
C GLY A 99 4.52 0.21 1.04
N HIS A 100 4.49 -0.68 2.03
CA HIS A 100 5.69 -0.99 2.83
C HIS A 100 6.80 -1.59 1.97
N HIS A 101 6.47 -2.45 1.01
CA HIS A 101 7.48 -2.98 0.09
C HIS A 101 8.15 -1.88 -0.74
N CYS A 102 7.37 -0.98 -1.33
CA CYS A 102 7.88 0.02 -2.25
C CYS A 102 8.58 1.20 -1.56
N LEU A 103 8.09 1.61 -0.38
CA LEU A 103 8.55 2.82 0.29
C LEU A 103 9.52 2.55 1.45
N HIS A 104 9.38 1.41 2.13
CA HIS A 104 10.02 1.22 3.43
C HIS A 104 10.91 -0.02 3.52
N LYS A 105 10.97 -0.88 2.50
CA LYS A 105 11.72 -2.13 2.54
C LYS A 105 13.19 -1.95 2.96
N GLU A 106 13.89 -1.00 2.34
CA GLU A 106 15.30 -0.75 2.68
C GLU A 106 15.47 -0.24 4.12
N LEU A 107 14.52 0.58 4.58
CA LEU A 107 14.48 1.09 5.94
C LEU A 107 14.34 -0.07 6.93
N PHE A 108 13.32 -0.92 6.73
CA PHE A 108 13.08 -2.07 7.60
C PHE A 108 14.23 -3.10 7.57
N GLN A 109 14.86 -3.31 6.42
CA GLN A 109 16.03 -4.18 6.33
C GLN A 109 17.23 -3.64 7.11
N LYS A 110 17.47 -2.34 7.10
CA LYS A 110 18.51 -1.71 7.93
C LYS A 110 18.20 -1.86 9.42
N LEU A 111 16.95 -1.67 9.81
CA LEU A 111 16.52 -1.81 11.20
C LEU A 111 16.61 -3.24 11.71
N SER A 112 16.26 -4.26 10.90
CA SER A 112 16.36 -5.68 11.29
C SER A 112 17.80 -6.14 11.51
N MET A 113 18.75 -5.50 10.85
CA MET A 113 20.18 -5.76 11.11
C MET A 113 20.65 -5.18 12.46
N GLU A 114 19.93 -4.22 13.03
CA GLU A 114 20.32 -3.50 14.25
C GLU A 114 19.56 -3.91 15.51
N SER A 115 18.37 -4.54 15.40
CA SER A 115 17.57 -4.96 16.57
C SER A 115 16.54 -6.06 16.29
N ASP A 116 16.36 -6.96 17.26
CA ASP A 116 15.29 -7.99 17.28
C ASP A 116 13.89 -7.43 17.63
N GLU A 117 13.67 -6.10 17.64
CA GLU A 117 12.49 -5.45 18.22
C GLU A 117 11.49 -4.84 17.23
N HIS A 118 11.45 -5.33 15.98
CA HIS A 118 10.67 -4.71 14.89
C HIS A 118 9.17 -4.51 15.13
N THR A 119 8.55 -5.37 15.90
CA THR A 119 7.07 -5.38 16.08
C THR A 119 6.59 -4.37 17.14
N LYS A 120 7.48 -3.77 17.91
CA LYS A 120 7.12 -2.87 19.02
C LYS A 120 7.05 -1.38 18.67
N MET A 121 7.74 -0.95 17.62
CA MET A 121 7.90 0.50 17.34
C MET A 121 6.62 1.22 16.90
N CYS A 122 5.62 0.49 16.42
CA CYS A 122 4.36 1.09 15.94
C CYS A 122 3.36 1.44 17.03
N ARG A 123 3.61 1.12 18.32
CA ARG A 123 2.58 1.14 19.38
C ARG A 123 2.75 2.18 20.49
N GLU A 124 3.88 2.91 20.58
CA GLU A 124 4.18 3.68 21.79
C GLU A 124 3.75 5.16 21.78
N THR A 125 3.38 5.75 20.64
CA THR A 125 3.15 7.21 20.55
C THR A 125 1.70 7.66 20.49
N GLY A 126 0.73 6.75 20.38
CA GLY A 126 -0.71 7.10 20.26
C GLY A 126 -1.09 7.80 18.95
N GLU A 127 -0.13 8.21 18.13
CA GLU A 127 -0.33 8.71 16.77
C GLU A 127 0.06 7.63 15.76
N LYS A 128 -0.65 7.58 14.62
CA LYS A 128 -0.33 6.64 13.55
C LYS A 128 1.07 6.94 13.01
N PRO A 129 2.01 5.97 13.02
CA PRO A 129 3.37 6.18 12.54
C PRO A 129 3.42 6.73 11.11
N LEU A 130 4.45 7.51 10.79
CA LEU A 130 4.60 8.11 9.46
C LEU A 130 4.66 7.05 8.34
N THR A 131 5.31 5.93 8.59
CA THR A 131 5.36 4.79 7.64
C THR A 131 3.98 4.22 7.33
N GLU A 132 3.11 4.11 8.34
CA GLU A 132 1.74 3.66 8.17
C GLU A 132 0.88 4.65 7.38
N GLN A 133 1.08 5.96 7.63
CA GLN A 133 0.38 7.01 6.89
C GLN A 133 0.81 7.00 5.41
N GLN A 134 2.10 6.84 5.15
CA GLN A 134 2.64 6.74 3.79
C GLN A 134 2.15 5.49 3.07
N ALA A 135 2.07 4.34 3.76
CA ALA A 135 1.55 3.10 3.19
C ALA A 135 0.04 3.21 2.86
N ASP A 136 -0.77 3.87 3.70
CA ASP A 136 -2.18 4.16 3.40
C ASP A 136 -2.33 5.06 2.18
N THR A 137 -1.50 6.11 2.10
CA THR A 137 -1.50 7.04 0.97
C THR A 137 -1.12 6.31 -0.32
N PHE A 138 -0.08 5.46 -0.26
CA PHE A 138 0.31 4.61 -1.38
C PHE A 138 -0.82 3.67 -1.82
N ALA A 139 -1.47 2.97 -0.87
CA ALA A 139 -2.59 2.08 -1.16
C ALA A 139 -3.73 2.81 -1.88
N SER A 140 -4.02 4.05 -1.46
CA SER A 140 -5.04 4.88 -2.08
C SER A 140 -4.70 5.21 -3.54
N TYR A 141 -3.48 5.63 -3.83
CA TYR A 141 -3.03 5.92 -5.20
C TYR A 141 -2.90 4.66 -6.05
N LEU A 142 -2.47 3.54 -5.47
CA LEU A 142 -2.37 2.26 -6.18
C LEU A 142 -3.75 1.76 -6.63
N LEU A 143 -4.75 1.80 -5.74
CA LEU A 143 -6.10 1.28 -6.01
C LEU A 143 -6.95 2.23 -6.86
N MET A 144 -6.68 3.54 -6.76
CA MET A 144 -7.40 4.60 -7.48
C MET A 144 -6.43 5.48 -8.30
N PRO A 145 -5.73 4.92 -9.28
CA PRO A 145 -4.79 5.69 -10.08
C PRO A 145 -5.48 6.85 -10.78
N THR A 146 -4.91 8.03 -10.71
CA THR A 146 -5.48 9.29 -11.24
C THR A 146 -5.92 9.15 -12.70
N LYS A 147 -5.14 8.42 -13.54
CA LYS A 147 -5.50 8.16 -14.95
C LYS A 147 -6.84 7.44 -15.11
N PHE A 148 -7.17 6.48 -14.24
CA PHE A 148 -8.43 5.74 -14.31
C PHE A 148 -9.59 6.52 -13.69
N VAL A 149 -9.33 7.24 -12.60
CA VAL A 149 -10.32 8.12 -11.96
C VAL A 149 -10.76 9.19 -12.95
N ASN A 150 -9.83 9.89 -13.61
CA ASN A 150 -10.13 10.89 -14.63
C ASN A 150 -10.91 10.31 -15.80
N LYS A 151 -10.51 9.14 -16.30
CA LYS A 151 -11.22 8.45 -17.39
C LYS A 151 -12.65 8.09 -17.00
N ALA A 152 -12.86 7.59 -15.78
CA ALA A 152 -14.19 7.27 -15.26
C ALA A 152 -15.04 8.54 -15.08
N TYR A 153 -14.45 9.62 -14.57
CA TYR A 153 -15.11 10.91 -14.44
C TYR A 153 -15.57 11.47 -15.78
N ILE A 154 -14.67 11.53 -16.77
CA ILE A 154 -15.00 12.02 -18.12
C ILE A 154 -16.11 11.16 -18.74
N LYS A 155 -16.07 9.85 -18.55
CA LYS A 155 -17.12 8.94 -19.06
C LYS A 155 -18.48 9.20 -18.40
N ALA A 156 -18.50 9.54 -17.11
CA ALA A 156 -19.74 9.74 -16.36
C ALA A 156 -20.34 11.13 -16.56
N PHE A 157 -19.51 12.16 -16.68
CA PHE A 157 -19.93 13.57 -16.64
C PHE A 157 -19.63 14.36 -17.92
N GLY A 158 -18.91 13.76 -18.88
CA GLY A 158 -18.44 14.43 -20.09
C GLY A 158 -17.10 15.14 -19.87
N ASP A 159 -16.50 15.60 -20.98
CA ASP A 159 -15.26 16.37 -20.95
C ASP A 159 -15.59 17.80 -20.48
N THR A 160 -15.47 18.04 -19.17
CA THR A 160 -15.73 19.35 -18.57
C THR A 160 -14.48 20.23 -18.76
N ASN A 161 -14.28 20.74 -19.97
CA ASN A 161 -13.49 21.98 -20.19
C ASN A 161 -14.23 23.22 -19.65
N GLU A 162 -15.43 23.06 -19.13
CA GLU A 162 -16.13 24.11 -18.42
C GLU A 162 -15.64 24.15 -16.97
N VAL A 163 -14.79 25.11 -16.69
CA VAL A 163 -14.47 25.54 -15.32
C VAL A 163 -15.79 25.87 -14.64
N PHE A 164 -16.25 25.03 -13.71
CA PHE A 164 -17.31 25.44 -12.80
C PHE A 164 -16.74 26.56 -11.94
N ASP A 165 -17.02 27.78 -12.32
CA ASP A 165 -16.83 28.95 -11.46
C ASP A 165 -17.82 28.80 -10.28
N ILE A 166 -17.36 28.20 -9.18
CA ILE A 166 -18.06 28.19 -7.91
C ILE A 166 -17.89 29.59 -7.34
N GLY A 167 -18.74 30.53 -7.83
CA GLY A 167 -18.83 31.85 -7.24
C GLY A 167 -19.12 31.74 -5.74
N TYR A 168 -18.24 32.33 -4.94
CA TYR A 168 -18.44 32.57 -3.51
C TYR A 168 -19.46 33.69 -3.31
#